data_562835303d1979a6386d17ee596abcbb
#
_entry.id   562835303d1979a6386d17ee596abcbb
#
_cell.length_a   1.000
_cell.length_b   1.000
_cell.length_c   1.000
_cell.angle_alpha   90.00
_cell.angle_beta   90.00
_cell.angle_gamma   90.00
#
_symmetry.space_group_name_H-M   'P 1'
#
loop_
_entity.id
_entity.type
_entity.pdbx_description
1 polymer ?
#
loop_
_entity_poly.entity_id
_entity_poly.type
_entity_poly.pdbx_seq_one_letter_code
_entity_poly.pdbx_strand_id
1 'polypeptide(L)'
;MSASVRSFAKINLGLRIGATRKDGFHELLTVYQTIGLHDVIRVNVERGSGIEIRCADARVPKDESNICYRIVEKAMQALGARGRVVVDIEKRLPVQGGLGGASSNGVSALMGLERALRKSLAAEERLRIAAEVGSDLPLFLVGGTVLGVGRGEQVYPLEDLPAIACVVVTPEVGVPTPKAFAEWDRMRGLKPSSFNDSNAALKGRSSTLLPASVAAPETAGRRPIGQPRAAVPTPANPGKLTAPNASDRMDELGRGLSAWLGEMYSGAPFRRGRRENPLLELVRAGIKNDFEEVVFPEYPELSEGKSALERAGAKYASLSGSGSTLYGLFASKEVARAAVTKLRKQGWAAQATVTLPRREYWKRMLG
;
A
#
# COMPACT_ATOMS: atom_id res chain seq x y z
N MET A 1 -10.68 -29.30 5.85
CA MET A 1 -9.81 -28.64 6.86
C MET A 1 -10.07 -27.17 6.77
N SER A 2 -10.15 -26.46 7.90
CA SER A 2 -10.57 -25.05 7.96
C SER A 2 -9.53 -24.17 8.65
N ALA A 3 -9.37 -22.94 8.18
CA ALA A 3 -8.56 -21.91 8.84
C ALA A 3 -9.27 -20.55 8.74
N SER A 4 -9.14 -19.74 9.79
CA SER A 4 -9.65 -18.37 9.85
C SER A 4 -8.49 -17.39 10.01
N VAL A 5 -8.50 -16.30 9.26
CA VAL A 5 -7.42 -15.30 9.22
C VAL A 5 -8.04 -13.90 9.22
N ARG A 6 -7.52 -12.97 10.03
CA ARG A 6 -7.90 -11.56 9.95
C ARG A 6 -7.12 -10.86 8.86
N SER A 7 -7.83 -10.17 7.99
CA SER A 7 -7.30 -9.47 6.81
C SER A 7 -7.24 -7.97 7.10
N PHE A 8 -6.13 -7.50 7.63
CA PHE A 8 -5.95 -6.12 8.08
C PHE A 8 -5.80 -5.14 6.92
N ALA A 9 -6.30 -3.92 7.10
CA ALA A 9 -6.13 -2.81 6.18
C ALA A 9 -4.74 -2.18 6.26
N LYS A 10 -4.42 -1.35 5.25
CA LYS A 10 -3.26 -0.43 5.25
C LYS A 10 -3.70 1.01 5.05
N ILE A 11 -2.83 1.93 5.41
CA ILE A 11 -2.83 3.33 4.96
C ILE A 11 -1.48 3.64 4.30
N ASN A 12 -1.45 4.69 3.48
CA ASN A 12 -0.19 5.24 2.98
C ASN A 12 0.18 6.45 3.83
N LEU A 13 1.25 6.35 4.62
CA LEU A 13 1.77 7.49 5.41
C LEU A 13 2.34 8.57 4.49
N GLY A 14 2.88 8.17 3.35
CA GLY A 14 3.29 9.03 2.28
C GLY A 14 3.27 8.29 0.95
N LEU A 15 3.06 9.02 -0.14
CA LEU A 15 3.08 8.47 -1.49
C LEU A 15 3.58 9.54 -2.46
N ARG A 16 4.64 9.21 -3.19
CA ARG A 16 5.17 10.00 -4.29
C ARG A 16 5.00 9.26 -5.60
N ILE A 17 4.60 9.99 -6.62
CA ILE A 17 4.42 9.50 -7.98
C ILE A 17 5.60 9.99 -8.80
N GLY A 18 6.39 9.05 -9.31
CA GLY A 18 7.54 9.30 -10.16
C GLY A 18 7.20 9.28 -11.65
N ALA A 19 8.20 9.05 -12.47
CA ALA A 19 8.06 8.99 -13.92
C ALA A 19 7.24 7.77 -14.38
N THR A 20 6.65 7.90 -15.57
CA THR A 20 5.99 6.78 -16.24
C THR A 20 7.03 5.75 -16.68
N ARG A 21 6.79 4.49 -16.36
CA ARG A 21 7.63 3.33 -16.67
C ARG A 21 7.37 2.84 -18.11
N LYS A 22 8.26 2.01 -18.61
CA LYS A 22 8.09 1.37 -19.93
C LYS A 22 6.89 0.40 -20.00
N ASP A 23 6.45 -0.09 -18.84
CA ASP A 23 5.27 -0.98 -18.72
C ASP A 23 3.95 -0.19 -18.62
N GLY A 24 3.98 1.14 -18.74
CA GLY A 24 2.81 2.02 -18.66
C GLY A 24 2.35 2.36 -17.23
N PHE A 25 2.98 1.82 -16.22
CA PHE A 25 2.76 2.20 -14.83
C PHE A 25 3.66 3.38 -14.43
N HIS A 26 3.41 3.97 -13.26
CA HIS A 26 4.27 4.98 -12.67
C HIS A 26 5.24 4.36 -11.67
N GLU A 27 6.45 4.90 -11.57
CA GLU A 27 7.29 4.68 -10.41
C GLU A 27 6.59 5.24 -9.18
N LEU A 28 6.54 4.47 -8.12
CA LEU A 28 5.99 4.88 -6.84
C LEU A 28 7.06 4.77 -5.76
N LEU A 29 7.04 5.72 -4.84
CA LEU A 29 7.73 5.63 -3.57
C LEU A 29 6.69 5.88 -2.48
N THR A 30 6.40 4.87 -1.67
CA THR A 30 5.34 4.97 -0.67
C THR A 30 5.74 4.30 0.63
N VAL A 31 5.26 4.86 1.74
CA VAL A 31 5.35 4.23 3.06
C VAL A 31 3.98 3.69 3.43
N TYR A 32 3.86 2.39 3.46
CA TYR A 32 2.66 1.70 3.93
C TYR A 32 2.71 1.50 5.44
N GLN A 33 1.54 1.53 6.06
CA GLN A 33 1.35 1.18 7.46
C GLN A 33 0.09 0.33 7.64
N THR A 34 0.23 -0.86 8.21
CA THR A 34 -0.93 -1.70 8.55
C THR A 34 -1.69 -1.13 9.76
N ILE A 35 -3.02 -1.24 9.73
CA ILE A 35 -3.93 -0.73 10.78
C ILE A 35 -4.90 -1.80 11.26
N GLY A 36 -5.52 -1.60 12.42
CA GLY A 36 -6.35 -2.60 13.10
C GLY A 36 -7.72 -2.89 12.47
N LEU A 37 -8.19 -2.10 11.48
CA LEU A 37 -9.40 -2.43 10.73
C LEU A 37 -9.16 -3.64 9.84
N HIS A 38 -10.13 -4.58 9.76
CA HIS A 38 -9.91 -5.83 9.04
C HIS A 38 -11.23 -6.49 8.58
N ASP A 39 -11.12 -7.25 7.50
CA ASP A 39 -12.08 -8.29 7.10
C ASP A 39 -11.73 -9.62 7.81
N VAL A 40 -12.56 -10.63 7.70
CA VAL A 40 -12.23 -12.00 8.13
C VAL A 40 -12.33 -12.94 6.94
N ILE A 41 -11.29 -13.72 6.73
CA ILE A 41 -11.20 -14.71 5.66
C ILE A 41 -11.21 -16.11 6.29
N ARG A 42 -12.15 -16.94 5.86
CA ARG A 42 -12.19 -18.37 6.24
C ARG A 42 -11.93 -19.21 5.00
N VAL A 43 -10.95 -20.09 5.09
CA VAL A 43 -10.58 -20.98 3.98
C VAL A 43 -10.85 -22.41 4.39
N ASN A 44 -11.67 -23.09 3.58
CA ASN A 44 -11.98 -24.51 3.72
C ASN A 44 -11.42 -25.28 2.53
N VAL A 45 -10.74 -26.40 2.80
CA VAL A 45 -10.29 -27.33 1.76
C VAL A 45 -11.03 -28.66 1.94
N GLU A 46 -11.73 -29.08 0.90
CA GLU A 46 -12.64 -30.22 0.85
C GLU A 46 -12.23 -31.20 -0.26
N ARG A 47 -12.87 -32.37 -0.30
CA ARG A 47 -12.75 -33.28 -1.47
C ARG A 47 -13.41 -32.65 -2.69
N GLY A 48 -12.83 -32.87 -3.86
CA GLY A 48 -13.33 -32.30 -5.12
C GLY A 48 -12.29 -31.42 -5.81
N SER A 49 -12.76 -30.52 -6.64
CA SER A 49 -11.92 -29.58 -7.41
C SER A 49 -12.59 -28.22 -7.52
N GLY A 50 -11.82 -27.19 -7.88
CA GLY A 50 -12.28 -25.84 -8.11
C GLY A 50 -12.11 -24.93 -6.88
N ILE A 51 -12.37 -23.64 -7.13
CA ILE A 51 -12.29 -22.57 -6.14
C ILE A 51 -13.63 -21.85 -6.12
N GLU A 52 -14.18 -21.64 -4.95
CA GLU A 52 -15.44 -20.93 -4.73
C GLU A 52 -15.20 -19.75 -3.79
N ILE A 53 -15.65 -18.57 -4.19
CA ILE A 53 -15.61 -17.35 -3.37
C ILE A 53 -17.01 -17.07 -2.86
N ARG A 54 -17.17 -16.91 -1.56
CA ARG A 54 -18.41 -16.53 -0.90
C ARG A 54 -18.27 -15.18 -0.22
N CYS A 55 -19.19 -14.28 -0.48
CA CYS A 55 -19.27 -12.97 0.17
C CYS A 55 -20.73 -12.50 0.13
N ALA A 56 -21.20 -11.92 1.24
CA ALA A 56 -22.53 -11.32 1.30
C ALA A 56 -22.60 -9.99 0.52
N ASP A 57 -21.49 -9.23 0.42
CA ASP A 57 -21.44 -7.98 -0.32
C ASP A 57 -21.39 -8.25 -1.83
N ALA A 58 -22.45 -7.84 -2.54
CA ALA A 58 -22.60 -8.05 -3.98
C ALA A 58 -21.53 -7.30 -4.83
N ARG A 59 -20.87 -6.30 -4.28
CA ARG A 59 -19.77 -5.57 -4.96
C ARG A 59 -18.47 -6.36 -5.03
N VAL A 60 -18.35 -7.44 -4.25
CA VAL A 60 -17.18 -8.34 -4.26
C VAL A 60 -17.38 -9.40 -5.34
N PRO A 61 -16.52 -9.45 -6.38
CA PRO A 61 -16.60 -10.49 -7.41
C PRO A 61 -16.47 -11.89 -6.81
N LYS A 62 -17.19 -12.86 -7.38
CA LYS A 62 -17.17 -14.26 -6.94
C LYS A 62 -16.51 -15.20 -7.97
N ASP A 63 -16.00 -14.64 -9.04
CA ASP A 63 -15.35 -15.31 -10.15
C ASP A 63 -13.82 -15.17 -10.13
N GLU A 64 -13.15 -15.55 -11.20
CA GLU A 64 -11.70 -15.48 -11.41
C GLU A 64 -11.13 -14.07 -11.37
N SER A 65 -11.94 -13.02 -11.46
CA SER A 65 -11.51 -11.64 -11.29
C SER A 65 -11.19 -11.30 -9.83
N ASN A 66 -11.67 -12.11 -8.87
CA ASN A 66 -11.38 -11.91 -7.46
C ASN A 66 -9.92 -12.25 -7.12
N ILE A 67 -9.26 -11.35 -6.38
CA ILE A 67 -7.86 -11.53 -5.97
C ILE A 67 -7.67 -12.79 -5.12
N CYS A 68 -8.64 -13.14 -4.26
CA CYS A 68 -8.57 -14.38 -3.47
C CYS A 68 -8.60 -15.63 -4.37
N TYR A 69 -9.41 -15.63 -5.43
CA TYR A 69 -9.43 -16.72 -6.39
C TYR A 69 -8.07 -16.91 -7.04
N ARG A 70 -7.52 -15.83 -7.61
CA ARG A 70 -6.26 -15.84 -8.35
C ARG A 70 -5.05 -16.27 -7.53
N ILE A 71 -4.96 -15.78 -6.28
CA ILE A 71 -3.82 -16.14 -5.42
C ILE A 71 -3.93 -17.59 -4.92
N VAL A 72 -5.15 -18.06 -4.62
CA VAL A 72 -5.41 -19.45 -4.22
C VAL A 72 -5.10 -20.40 -5.36
N GLU A 73 -5.51 -20.09 -6.59
CA GLU A 73 -5.21 -20.90 -7.77
C GLU A 73 -3.70 -21.09 -7.96
N LYS A 74 -2.95 -19.98 -7.96
CA LYS A 74 -1.47 -20.01 -8.08
C LYS A 74 -0.80 -20.76 -6.93
N ALA A 75 -1.29 -20.57 -5.71
CA ALA A 75 -0.76 -21.26 -4.55
C ALA A 75 -1.05 -22.77 -4.57
N MET A 76 -2.23 -23.19 -5.01
CA MET A 76 -2.56 -24.62 -5.18
C MET A 76 -1.64 -25.29 -6.22
N GLN A 77 -1.36 -24.60 -7.33
CA GLN A 77 -0.43 -25.06 -8.36
C GLN A 77 0.99 -25.19 -7.79
N ALA A 78 1.50 -24.16 -7.12
CA ALA A 78 2.85 -24.14 -6.55
C ALA A 78 3.04 -25.20 -5.43
N LEU A 79 2.01 -25.47 -4.63
CA LEU A 79 2.01 -26.50 -3.58
C LEU A 79 1.82 -27.94 -4.11
N GLY A 80 1.49 -28.10 -5.40
CA GLY A 80 1.08 -29.40 -5.95
C GLY A 80 -0.12 -29.98 -5.19
N ALA A 81 -1.02 -29.11 -4.70
CA ALA A 81 -2.16 -29.51 -3.91
C ALA A 81 -3.41 -29.71 -4.76
N ARG A 82 -4.28 -30.64 -4.31
CA ARG A 82 -5.57 -30.92 -4.94
C ARG A 82 -6.68 -30.80 -3.90
N GLY A 83 -7.86 -30.35 -4.35
CA GLY A 83 -9.03 -30.21 -3.50
C GLY A 83 -9.94 -29.09 -4.02
N ARG A 84 -11.17 -29.03 -3.52
CA ARG A 84 -12.06 -27.89 -3.66
C ARG A 84 -11.74 -26.90 -2.55
N VAL A 85 -11.48 -25.65 -2.90
CA VAL A 85 -11.19 -24.58 -1.96
C VAL A 85 -12.38 -23.63 -1.89
N VAL A 86 -12.93 -23.44 -0.69
CA VAL A 86 -13.98 -22.44 -0.43
C VAL A 86 -13.40 -21.32 0.39
N VAL A 87 -13.49 -20.09 -0.11
CA VAL A 87 -13.04 -18.87 0.57
C VAL A 87 -14.25 -18.03 0.95
N ASP A 88 -14.57 -17.98 2.24
CA ASP A 88 -15.62 -17.12 2.78
C ASP A 88 -15.02 -15.78 3.21
N ILE A 89 -15.52 -14.68 2.63
CA ILE A 89 -15.09 -13.31 2.91
C ILE A 89 -16.16 -12.61 3.75
N GLU A 90 -15.87 -12.38 5.03
CA GLU A 90 -16.66 -11.52 5.90
C GLU A 90 -16.19 -10.08 5.74
N LYS A 91 -16.87 -9.34 4.85
CA LYS A 91 -16.49 -7.99 4.46
C LYS A 91 -16.89 -6.96 5.52
N ARG A 92 -15.90 -6.22 6.03
CA ARG A 92 -16.06 -5.13 7.01
C ARG A 92 -15.39 -3.85 6.53
N LEU A 93 -14.34 -3.97 5.70
CA LEU A 93 -13.66 -2.84 5.07
C LEU A 93 -14.45 -2.34 3.87
N PRO A 94 -14.39 -1.04 3.54
CA PRO A 94 -15.02 -0.51 2.34
C PRO A 94 -14.44 -1.16 1.07
N VAL A 95 -15.27 -1.28 0.06
CA VAL A 95 -14.84 -1.71 -1.28
C VAL A 95 -14.30 -0.48 -2.02
N GLN A 96 -13.10 -0.58 -2.62
CA GLN A 96 -12.46 0.48 -3.41
C GLN A 96 -12.14 1.79 -2.65
N GLY A 97 -11.79 1.70 -1.37
CA GLY A 97 -11.49 2.86 -0.53
C GLY A 97 -10.00 3.18 -0.31
N GLY A 98 -9.06 2.62 -1.06
CA GLY A 98 -7.61 2.91 -0.84
C GLY A 98 -6.99 2.23 0.39
N LEU A 99 -7.76 1.37 1.11
CA LEU A 99 -7.30 0.65 2.30
C LEU A 99 -6.63 -0.71 2.00
N GLY A 100 -6.47 -1.08 0.74
CA GLY A 100 -5.85 -2.34 0.33
C GLY A 100 -6.64 -3.60 0.70
N GLY A 101 -7.95 -3.49 0.97
CA GLY A 101 -8.77 -4.58 1.50
C GLY A 101 -8.78 -5.83 0.61
N ALA A 102 -8.93 -5.68 -0.71
CA ALA A 102 -8.91 -6.82 -1.64
C ALA A 102 -7.54 -7.52 -1.66
N SER A 103 -6.44 -6.75 -1.65
CA SER A 103 -5.07 -7.30 -1.63
C SER A 103 -4.78 -8.01 -0.31
N SER A 104 -5.21 -7.43 0.82
CA SER A 104 -5.12 -8.06 2.12
C SER A 104 -5.93 -9.36 2.19
N ASN A 105 -7.15 -9.36 1.62
CA ASN A 105 -7.98 -10.56 1.55
C ASN A 105 -7.27 -11.68 0.77
N GLY A 106 -6.61 -11.34 -0.35
CA GLY A 106 -5.81 -12.29 -1.11
C GLY A 106 -4.69 -12.93 -0.29
N VAL A 107 -3.86 -12.10 0.38
CA VAL A 107 -2.79 -12.62 1.24
C VAL A 107 -3.34 -13.45 2.41
N SER A 108 -4.46 -13.02 3.02
CA SER A 108 -5.11 -13.76 4.09
C SER A 108 -5.68 -15.10 3.59
N ALA A 109 -6.18 -15.16 2.35
CA ALA A 109 -6.61 -16.40 1.72
C ALA A 109 -5.42 -17.35 1.46
N LEU A 110 -4.27 -16.85 1.01
CA LEU A 110 -3.04 -17.62 0.86
C LEU A 110 -2.59 -18.22 2.21
N MET A 111 -2.51 -17.39 3.25
CA MET A 111 -2.10 -17.84 4.59
C MET A 111 -3.09 -18.85 5.19
N GLY A 112 -4.39 -18.62 4.94
CA GLY A 112 -5.45 -19.54 5.34
C GLY A 112 -5.39 -20.88 4.61
N LEU A 113 -5.09 -20.87 3.31
CA LEU A 113 -4.91 -22.06 2.48
C LEU A 113 -3.73 -22.92 2.98
N GLU A 114 -2.57 -22.31 3.21
CA GLU A 114 -1.40 -23.01 3.73
C GLU A 114 -1.68 -23.69 5.09
N ARG A 115 -2.39 -22.98 5.98
CA ARG A 115 -2.81 -23.53 7.28
C ARG A 115 -3.80 -24.70 7.12
N ALA A 116 -4.80 -24.53 6.25
CA ALA A 116 -5.78 -25.58 5.99
C ALA A 116 -5.14 -26.83 5.38
N LEU A 117 -4.19 -26.67 4.48
CA LEU A 117 -3.45 -27.76 3.85
C LEU A 117 -2.32 -28.33 4.73
N ARG A 118 -1.92 -27.63 5.81
CA ARG A 118 -0.70 -27.92 6.58
C ARG A 118 0.55 -28.00 5.69
N LYS A 119 0.59 -27.14 4.66
CA LYS A 119 1.70 -26.99 3.73
C LYS A 119 2.14 -25.53 3.73
N SER A 120 3.37 -25.26 3.31
CA SER A 120 3.94 -23.91 3.32
C SER A 120 4.76 -23.72 2.06
N LEU A 121 4.58 -22.60 1.38
CA LEU A 121 5.45 -22.14 0.31
C LEU A 121 6.74 -21.52 0.89
N ALA A 122 7.81 -21.51 0.15
CA ALA A 122 8.98 -20.71 0.47
C ALA A 122 8.63 -19.21 0.47
N ALA A 123 9.35 -18.40 1.25
CA ALA A 123 9.08 -16.97 1.38
C ALA A 123 9.16 -16.24 0.02
N GLU A 124 10.16 -16.58 -0.78
CA GLU A 124 10.36 -16.03 -2.12
C GLU A 124 9.18 -16.35 -3.04
N GLU A 125 8.67 -17.59 -2.97
CA GLU A 125 7.55 -18.03 -3.79
C GLU A 125 6.24 -17.34 -3.40
N ARG A 126 6.00 -17.11 -2.10
CA ARG A 126 4.88 -16.30 -1.63
C ARG A 126 4.95 -14.88 -2.19
N LEU A 127 6.12 -14.24 -2.10
CA LEU A 127 6.33 -12.87 -2.60
C LEU A 127 6.15 -12.81 -4.12
N ARG A 128 6.67 -13.80 -4.86
CA ARG A 128 6.52 -13.89 -6.32
C ARG A 128 5.04 -14.00 -6.70
N ILE A 129 4.32 -14.93 -6.11
CA ILE A 129 2.88 -15.11 -6.37
C ILE A 129 2.09 -13.84 -6.00
N ALA A 130 2.39 -13.22 -4.86
CA ALA A 130 1.74 -11.99 -4.43
C ALA A 130 1.96 -10.85 -5.43
N ALA A 131 3.19 -10.60 -5.85
CA ALA A 131 3.55 -9.55 -6.81
C ALA A 131 2.92 -9.76 -8.20
N GLU A 132 2.77 -11.00 -8.64
CA GLU A 132 2.08 -11.35 -9.89
C GLU A 132 0.57 -11.10 -9.84
N VAL A 133 -0.04 -11.28 -8.68
CA VAL A 133 -1.48 -11.08 -8.49
C VAL A 133 -1.84 -9.61 -8.34
N GLY A 134 -0.99 -8.80 -7.69
CA GLY A 134 -1.19 -7.36 -7.59
C GLY A 134 -0.13 -6.65 -6.77
N SER A 135 0.04 -5.34 -7.02
CA SER A 135 1.14 -4.54 -6.48
C SER A 135 1.08 -4.38 -4.95
N ASP A 136 -0.10 -4.28 -4.36
CA ASP A 136 -0.24 -4.08 -2.90
C ASP A 136 -0.17 -5.39 -2.10
N LEU A 137 -0.17 -6.59 -2.74
CA LEU A 137 -0.19 -7.85 -1.99
C LEU A 137 1.11 -8.09 -1.19
N PRO A 138 2.32 -7.84 -1.75
CA PRO A 138 3.56 -8.11 -1.03
C PRO A 138 3.68 -7.41 0.32
N LEU A 139 3.13 -6.20 0.45
CA LEU A 139 3.17 -5.46 1.73
C LEU A 139 2.49 -6.24 2.88
N PHE A 140 1.42 -6.99 2.59
CA PHE A 140 0.69 -7.77 3.60
C PHE A 140 1.39 -9.06 3.99
N LEU A 141 2.37 -9.53 3.21
CA LEU A 141 3.31 -10.58 3.59
C LEU A 141 4.41 -10.07 4.53
N VAL A 142 4.63 -8.76 4.61
CA VAL A 142 5.58 -8.12 5.51
C VAL A 142 4.88 -7.61 6.78
N GLY A 143 3.85 -6.78 6.61
CA GLY A 143 3.11 -6.13 7.70
C GLY A 143 3.91 -5.03 8.42
N GLY A 144 3.26 -4.30 9.31
CA GLY A 144 3.88 -3.18 10.03
C GLY A 144 4.09 -1.96 9.15
N THR A 145 5.25 -1.31 9.30
CA THR A 145 5.71 -0.19 8.47
C THR A 145 6.57 -0.73 7.34
N VAL A 146 6.22 -0.38 6.08
CA VAL A 146 6.83 -0.96 4.88
C VAL A 146 7.08 0.12 3.85
N LEU A 147 8.31 0.18 3.30
CA LEU A 147 8.62 0.95 2.11
C LEU A 147 8.20 0.15 0.89
N GLY A 148 7.44 0.78 -0.01
CA GLY A 148 7.12 0.25 -1.33
C GLY A 148 7.75 1.09 -2.43
N VAL A 149 8.40 0.43 -3.37
CA VAL A 149 9.01 1.05 -4.56
C VAL A 149 8.56 0.32 -5.83
N GLY A 150 8.98 0.81 -6.99
CA GLY A 150 8.50 0.28 -8.27
C GLY A 150 7.05 0.69 -8.50
N ARG A 151 6.14 -0.26 -8.69
CA ARG A 151 4.68 -0.03 -8.71
C ARG A 151 4.07 -0.16 -7.30
N GLY A 152 4.90 -0.23 -6.25
CA GLY A 152 4.54 -0.56 -4.87
C GLY A 152 4.75 -2.03 -4.49
N GLU A 153 5.12 -2.89 -5.46
CA GLU A 153 5.29 -4.33 -5.26
C GLU A 153 6.64 -4.72 -4.66
N GLN A 154 7.67 -3.91 -4.84
CA GLN A 154 8.96 -4.12 -4.21
C GLN A 154 8.92 -3.56 -2.80
N VAL A 155 8.90 -4.44 -1.82
CA VAL A 155 8.62 -4.07 -0.43
C VAL A 155 9.83 -4.31 0.47
N TYR A 156 10.13 -3.30 1.28
CA TYR A 156 11.24 -3.35 2.25
C TYR A 156 10.70 -3.03 3.64
N PRO A 157 10.94 -3.91 4.62
CA PRO A 157 10.52 -3.63 5.99
C PRO A 157 11.28 -2.42 6.54
N LEU A 158 10.53 -1.46 7.07
CA LEU A 158 11.09 -0.36 7.86
C LEU A 158 10.98 -0.69 9.35
N GLU A 159 11.64 0.12 10.19
CA GLU A 159 11.40 0.06 11.62
C GLU A 159 9.95 0.41 11.92
N ASP A 160 9.32 -0.39 12.77
CA ASP A 160 7.91 -0.24 13.05
C ASP A 160 7.60 1.02 13.85
N LEU A 161 6.62 1.78 13.41
CA LEU A 161 6.01 2.79 14.25
C LEU A 161 5.33 2.14 15.46
N PRO A 162 5.34 2.80 16.62
CA PRO A 162 4.56 2.36 17.76
C PRO A 162 3.06 2.36 17.40
N ALA A 163 2.24 1.67 18.21
CA ALA A 163 0.80 1.69 18.01
C ALA A 163 0.24 3.11 18.25
N ILE A 164 -0.12 3.79 17.17
CA ILE A 164 -0.65 5.16 17.17
C ILE A 164 -2.16 5.10 16.97
N ALA A 165 -2.90 5.90 17.74
CA ALA A 165 -4.33 6.03 17.57
C ALA A 165 -4.66 6.65 16.20
N CYS A 166 -5.58 6.03 15.48
CA CYS A 166 -5.95 6.41 14.12
C CYS A 166 -7.48 6.49 14.00
N VAL A 167 -7.98 7.45 13.23
CA VAL A 167 -9.37 7.49 12.77
C VAL A 167 -9.36 7.38 11.26
N VAL A 168 -10.20 6.52 10.72
CA VAL A 168 -10.43 6.36 9.29
C VAL A 168 -11.81 6.92 8.97
N VAL A 169 -11.88 7.74 7.93
CA VAL A 169 -13.12 8.28 7.35
C VAL A 169 -13.29 7.69 5.97
N THR A 170 -14.45 7.10 5.71
CA THR A 170 -14.78 6.47 4.42
C THR A 170 -15.93 7.23 3.76
N PRO A 171 -15.65 8.22 2.92
CA PRO A 171 -16.67 8.93 2.14
C PRO A 171 -17.40 7.96 1.19
N GLU A 172 -18.64 8.30 0.83
CA GLU A 172 -19.42 7.50 -0.13
C GLU A 172 -18.90 7.61 -1.56
N VAL A 173 -18.14 8.64 -1.87
CA VAL A 173 -17.54 8.85 -3.19
C VAL A 173 -16.43 7.85 -3.45
N GLY A 174 -16.38 7.31 -4.66
CA GLY A 174 -15.32 6.44 -5.14
C GLY A 174 -14.36 7.18 -6.09
N VAL A 175 -13.06 7.07 -5.85
CA VAL A 175 -12.02 7.61 -6.75
C VAL A 175 -11.44 6.47 -7.57
N PRO A 176 -11.70 6.41 -8.89
CA PRO A 176 -11.08 5.41 -9.76
C PRO A 176 -9.57 5.68 -9.88
N THR A 177 -8.74 4.78 -9.40
CA THR A 177 -7.27 4.92 -9.42
C THR A 177 -6.70 5.23 -10.81
N PRO A 178 -7.16 4.60 -11.92
CA PRO A 178 -6.68 4.95 -13.26
C PRO A 178 -6.96 6.40 -13.63
N LYS A 179 -8.12 6.95 -13.23
CA LYS A 179 -8.48 8.35 -13.47
C LYS A 179 -7.56 9.30 -12.69
N ALA A 180 -7.23 8.97 -11.44
CA ALA A 180 -6.31 9.78 -10.63
C ALA A 180 -4.90 9.85 -11.25
N PHE A 181 -4.39 8.73 -11.80
CA PHE A 181 -3.12 8.74 -12.54
C PHE A 181 -3.19 9.53 -13.84
N ALA A 182 -4.27 9.38 -14.62
CA ALA A 182 -4.44 10.13 -15.86
C ALA A 182 -4.48 11.66 -15.60
N GLU A 183 -5.14 12.08 -14.52
CA GLU A 183 -5.18 13.49 -14.12
C GLU A 183 -3.81 13.98 -13.64
N TRP A 184 -3.05 13.12 -12.93
CA TRP A 184 -1.67 13.42 -12.57
C TRP A 184 -0.81 13.67 -13.80
N ASP A 185 -0.89 12.81 -14.82
CA ASP A 185 -0.16 12.97 -16.08
C ASP A 185 -0.55 14.27 -16.80
N ARG A 186 -1.84 14.58 -16.85
CA ARG A 186 -2.36 15.80 -17.45
C ARG A 186 -1.80 17.05 -16.78
N MET A 187 -1.81 17.10 -15.43
CA MET A 187 -1.28 18.23 -14.67
C MET A 187 0.22 18.43 -14.85
N ARG A 188 0.97 17.37 -15.10
CA ARG A 188 2.42 17.41 -15.30
C ARG A 188 2.83 17.61 -16.76
N GLY A 189 1.88 17.78 -17.69
CA GLY A 189 2.15 17.91 -19.13
C GLY A 189 2.77 16.65 -19.74
N LEU A 190 2.63 15.50 -19.08
CA LEU A 190 3.07 14.22 -19.58
C LEU A 190 2.05 13.75 -20.64
N LYS A 191 2.51 13.20 -21.75
CA LYS A 191 1.59 12.58 -22.73
C LYS A 191 0.91 11.41 -22.03
N PRO A 192 -0.45 11.29 -22.12
CA PRO A 192 -1.13 10.12 -21.59
C PRO A 192 -0.47 8.89 -22.20
N SER A 193 -0.07 7.93 -21.36
CA SER A 193 0.29 6.62 -21.86
C SER A 193 -0.91 6.10 -22.62
N SER A 194 -0.74 5.71 -23.90
CA SER A 194 -1.80 5.18 -24.74
C SER A 194 -2.24 3.81 -24.18
N PHE A 195 -2.97 3.85 -23.07
CA PHE A 195 -3.80 2.74 -22.66
C PHE A 195 -4.94 2.66 -23.67
N ASN A 196 -4.79 1.78 -24.64
CA ASN A 196 -5.87 1.43 -25.53
C ASN A 196 -7.09 1.07 -24.68
N ASP A 197 -8.24 1.72 -24.97
CA ASP A 197 -9.56 1.43 -24.39
C ASP A 197 -10.01 -0.02 -24.52
N SER A 198 -9.29 -0.85 -25.28
CA SER A 198 -9.46 -2.31 -25.35
C SER A 198 -9.34 -3.04 -24.01
N ASN A 199 -8.76 -2.41 -22.98
CA ASN A 199 -8.64 -3.00 -21.64
C ASN A 199 -9.68 -2.49 -20.62
N ALA A 200 -10.59 -1.61 -20.99
CA ALA A 200 -11.72 -1.23 -20.14
C ALA A 200 -12.68 -2.39 -19.85
N ALA A 201 -12.68 -3.43 -20.68
CA ALA A 201 -13.39 -4.69 -20.43
C ALA A 201 -12.67 -5.63 -19.45
N LEU A 202 -11.42 -5.34 -19.11
CA LEU A 202 -10.59 -6.10 -18.17
C LEU A 202 -10.51 -5.42 -16.80
N LYS A 203 -11.63 -4.89 -16.31
CA LYS A 203 -11.78 -4.50 -14.90
C LYS A 203 -11.50 -5.70 -14.00
N GLY A 204 -10.24 -5.92 -13.63
CA GLY A 204 -9.80 -7.01 -12.79
C GLY A 204 -8.72 -7.94 -13.37
N ARG A 205 -8.33 -7.79 -14.63
CA ARG A 205 -7.25 -8.62 -15.20
C ARG A 205 -5.90 -7.90 -15.08
N SER A 206 -5.07 -8.39 -14.18
CA SER A 206 -3.64 -8.15 -14.19
C SER A 206 -3.07 -8.74 -15.47
N SER A 207 -2.31 -7.95 -16.22
CA SER A 207 -1.71 -8.34 -17.49
C SER A 207 -0.87 -9.62 -17.37
N THR A 208 -1.17 -10.57 -18.23
CA THR A 208 -0.37 -11.77 -18.48
C THR A 208 0.96 -11.35 -19.10
N LEU A 209 2.06 -11.65 -18.43
CA LEU A 209 3.41 -11.45 -18.96
C LEU A 209 3.81 -12.68 -19.78
N LEU A 210 4.36 -12.41 -20.96
CA LEU A 210 5.12 -13.38 -21.75
C LEU A 210 6.43 -13.76 -21.02
N PRO A 211 6.93 -15.00 -21.18
CA PRO A 211 8.12 -15.45 -20.48
C PRO A 211 9.38 -14.78 -21.05
N ALA A 212 10.16 -14.16 -20.20
CA ALA A 212 11.50 -13.72 -20.52
C ALA A 212 12.45 -14.94 -20.51
N SER A 213 13.02 -15.29 -21.65
CA SER A 213 14.10 -16.25 -21.76
C SER A 213 15.36 -15.71 -21.07
N VAL A 214 15.86 -16.48 -20.12
CA VAL A 214 17.13 -16.21 -19.45
C VAL A 214 18.25 -16.63 -20.38
N ALA A 215 19.01 -15.67 -20.92
CA ALA A 215 20.31 -15.93 -21.53
C ALA A 215 21.39 -15.67 -20.48
N ALA A 216 22.25 -16.66 -20.29
CA ALA A 216 23.40 -16.57 -19.38
C ALA A 216 24.47 -15.61 -19.95
N PRO A 217 25.21 -14.87 -19.12
CA PRO A 217 26.30 -14.04 -19.60
C PRO A 217 27.60 -14.86 -19.73
N GLU A 218 28.19 -14.79 -20.91
CA GLU A 218 29.56 -15.24 -21.15
C GLU A 218 30.60 -14.34 -20.48
N THR A 219 31.61 -14.96 -19.95
CA THR A 219 32.77 -14.35 -19.31
C THR A 219 33.74 -13.74 -20.33
N ALA A 220 34.10 -12.46 -20.21
CA ALA A 220 35.29 -11.92 -20.87
C ALA A 220 35.91 -10.74 -20.09
N GLY A 221 37.17 -10.94 -19.69
CA GLY A 221 38.26 -9.97 -19.84
C GLY A 221 38.34 -8.75 -18.93
N ARG A 222 39.18 -8.83 -17.89
CA ARG A 222 39.74 -7.71 -17.13
C ARG A 222 40.55 -6.74 -18.00
N ARG A 223 40.33 -5.41 -17.82
CA ARG A 223 41.40 -4.39 -17.83
C ARG A 223 40.99 -3.17 -16.98
N PRO A 224 41.90 -2.53 -16.25
CA PRO A 224 41.60 -1.43 -15.33
C PRO A 224 41.64 -0.07 -16.06
N ILE A 225 40.71 0.79 -15.83
CA ILE A 225 40.71 2.18 -16.33
C ILE A 225 40.52 3.14 -15.16
N GLY A 226 41.36 4.18 -15.18
CA GLY A 226 41.59 5.16 -14.14
C GLY A 226 40.38 5.99 -13.73
N GLN A 227 40.49 6.54 -12.53
CA GLN A 227 39.51 7.44 -11.93
C GLN A 227 39.42 8.77 -12.69
N PRO A 228 38.23 9.29 -12.98
CA PRO A 228 38.09 10.67 -13.41
C PRO A 228 38.01 11.60 -12.19
N ARG A 229 38.78 12.68 -12.25
CA ARG A 229 38.76 13.81 -11.30
C ARG A 229 37.37 14.45 -11.26
N ALA A 230 36.91 14.74 -10.03
CA ALA A 230 35.71 15.51 -9.78
C ALA A 230 35.81 16.94 -10.36
N ALA A 231 34.85 17.32 -11.17
CA ALA A 231 34.66 18.69 -11.62
C ALA A 231 33.94 19.49 -10.53
N VAL A 232 34.45 20.68 -10.21
CA VAL A 232 33.85 21.65 -9.29
C VAL A 232 32.65 22.29 -9.98
N PRO A 233 31.44 22.31 -9.38
CA PRO A 233 30.29 22.98 -10.00
C PRO A 233 30.37 24.50 -9.83
N THR A 234 30.19 25.19 -10.94
CA THR A 234 30.00 26.65 -11.01
C THR A 234 28.63 27.01 -10.41
N PRO A 235 28.50 28.15 -9.66
CA PRO A 235 27.20 28.52 -9.08
C PRO A 235 26.21 28.95 -10.15
N ALA A 236 25.05 28.33 -10.15
CA ALA A 236 23.95 28.63 -11.05
C ALA A 236 23.19 29.89 -10.59
N ASN A 237 22.78 30.67 -11.58
CA ASN A 237 22.04 31.92 -11.51
C ASN A 237 20.64 31.72 -10.87
N PRO A 238 20.14 32.58 -9.96
CA PRO A 238 18.80 32.45 -9.38
C PRO A 238 17.75 33.05 -10.32
N GLY A 239 17.21 32.22 -11.19
CA GLY A 239 16.18 32.62 -12.10
C GLY A 239 15.08 31.57 -12.29
N LYS A 240 13.87 31.90 -11.86
CA LYS A 240 12.59 31.21 -11.99
C LYS A 240 12.43 29.96 -11.13
N LEU A 241 11.60 30.07 -10.10
CA LEU A 241 10.95 28.98 -9.39
C LEU A 241 10.08 28.18 -10.37
N THR A 242 10.66 27.19 -11.02
CA THR A 242 9.93 26.12 -11.69
C THR A 242 9.48 25.12 -10.63
N ALA A 243 8.25 24.62 -10.73
CA ALA A 243 7.78 23.56 -9.85
C ALA A 243 8.79 22.39 -9.85
N PRO A 244 9.12 21.78 -8.68
CA PRO A 244 10.11 20.72 -8.61
C PRO A 244 9.71 19.56 -9.52
N ASN A 245 10.70 19.02 -10.26
CA ASN A 245 10.50 17.86 -11.14
C ASN A 245 10.19 16.56 -10.34
N ALA A 246 9.61 15.57 -10.99
CA ALA A 246 9.29 14.28 -10.34
C ALA A 246 10.51 13.64 -9.68
N SER A 247 11.71 13.77 -10.27
CA SER A 247 12.98 13.30 -9.70
C SER A 247 13.31 14.00 -8.39
N ASP A 248 13.19 15.34 -8.33
CA ASP A 248 13.52 16.12 -7.14
C ASP A 248 12.61 15.75 -5.94
N ARG A 249 11.35 15.43 -6.22
CA ARG A 249 10.36 15.02 -5.21
C ARG A 249 10.60 13.61 -4.68
N MET A 250 11.03 12.68 -5.53
CA MET A 250 11.44 11.34 -5.13
C MET A 250 12.70 11.40 -4.26
N ASP A 251 13.66 12.24 -4.66
CA ASP A 251 14.90 12.47 -3.90
C ASP A 251 14.63 13.16 -2.54
N GLU A 252 13.64 14.05 -2.48
CA GLU A 252 13.24 14.70 -1.23
C GLU A 252 12.65 13.69 -0.24
N LEU A 253 11.74 12.81 -0.69
CA LEU A 253 11.21 11.74 0.16
C LEU A 253 12.31 10.74 0.53
N GLY A 254 13.17 10.38 -0.43
CA GLY A 254 14.31 9.50 -0.20
C GLY A 254 15.28 10.08 0.84
N ARG A 255 15.58 11.39 0.78
CA ARG A 255 16.39 12.09 1.79
C ARG A 255 15.69 12.14 3.15
N GLY A 256 14.38 12.43 3.19
CA GLY A 256 13.59 12.42 4.42
C GLY A 256 13.58 11.06 5.10
N LEU A 257 13.35 10.00 4.33
CA LEU A 257 13.40 8.63 4.82
C LEU A 257 14.81 8.22 5.25
N SER A 258 15.85 8.61 4.50
CA SER A 258 17.25 8.31 4.84
C SER A 258 17.71 9.05 6.08
N ALA A 259 17.31 10.31 6.27
CA ALA A 259 17.59 11.07 7.49
C ALA A 259 16.91 10.42 8.69
N TRP A 260 15.63 10.06 8.57
CA TRP A 260 14.89 9.37 9.60
C TRP A 260 15.50 8.01 9.96
N LEU A 261 15.86 7.18 8.97
CA LEU A 261 16.57 5.92 9.19
C LEU A 261 17.97 6.14 9.78
N GLY A 262 18.71 7.16 9.31
CA GLY A 262 20.06 7.47 9.79
C GLY A 262 20.08 7.89 11.27
N GLU A 263 19.12 8.67 11.73
CA GLU A 263 18.97 9.03 13.14
C GLU A 263 18.66 7.82 14.03
N MET A 264 17.88 6.86 13.52
CA MET A 264 17.53 5.64 14.25
C MET A 264 18.71 4.64 14.36
N TYR A 265 19.58 4.59 13.33
CA TYR A 265 20.73 3.67 13.30
C TYR A 265 22.04 4.26 13.82
N SER A 266 22.11 5.56 14.10
CA SER A 266 23.37 6.23 14.52
C SER A 266 23.91 5.78 15.88
N GLY A 267 23.19 4.93 16.63
CA GLY A 267 23.64 4.42 17.94
C GLY A 267 23.85 5.53 18.98
N ALA A 268 23.53 6.76 18.68
CA ALA A 268 23.61 7.86 19.63
C ALA A 268 22.69 7.53 20.82
N PRO A 269 23.18 7.61 22.06
CA PRO A 269 22.37 7.32 23.21
C PRO A 269 21.16 8.26 23.20
N PHE A 270 19.98 7.69 23.06
CA PHE A 270 18.73 8.43 23.19
C PHE A 270 18.78 9.26 24.46
N ARG A 271 18.93 10.56 24.32
CA ARG A 271 18.80 11.48 25.46
C ARG A 271 17.42 11.24 26.05
N ARG A 272 17.37 10.77 27.30
CA ARG A 272 16.17 10.62 28.12
C ARG A 272 15.54 12.01 28.37
N GLY A 273 14.95 12.61 27.34
CA GLY A 273 14.26 13.86 27.45
C GLY A 273 13.23 13.94 26.34
N ARG A 274 11.93 13.80 26.68
CA ARG A 274 10.77 13.85 25.79
C ARG A 274 11.01 13.12 24.47
N ARG A 275 10.58 11.86 24.40
CA ARG A 275 10.40 11.17 23.13
C ARG A 275 9.51 12.06 22.27
N GLU A 276 10.08 12.77 21.31
CA GLU A 276 9.28 13.40 20.28
C GLU A 276 8.50 12.29 19.57
N ASN A 277 7.23 12.56 19.31
CA ASN A 277 6.35 11.59 18.69
C ASN A 277 6.93 11.28 17.30
N PRO A 278 7.25 10.01 16.94
CA PRO A 278 7.78 9.64 15.63
C PRO A 278 6.96 10.21 14.45
N LEU A 279 5.70 10.49 14.71
CA LEU A 279 4.77 11.13 13.80
C LEU A 279 5.14 12.57 13.46
N LEU A 280 5.68 13.33 14.43
CA LEU A 280 6.13 14.69 14.19
C LEU A 280 7.37 14.71 13.29
N GLU A 281 8.20 13.69 13.36
CA GLU A 281 9.35 13.54 12.48
C GLU A 281 8.95 13.20 11.05
N LEU A 282 7.97 12.30 10.86
CA LEU A 282 7.39 12.01 9.55
C LEU A 282 6.74 13.24 8.92
N VAL A 283 6.02 14.05 9.70
CA VAL A 283 5.43 15.32 9.25
C VAL A 283 6.51 16.34 8.91
N ARG A 284 7.57 16.44 9.72
CA ARG A 284 8.74 17.32 9.45
C ARG A 284 9.50 16.89 8.20
N ALA A 285 9.58 15.58 7.92
CA ALA A 285 10.16 15.04 6.70
C ALA A 285 9.33 15.36 5.44
N GLY A 286 8.19 16.06 5.57
CA GLY A 286 7.38 16.50 4.44
C GLY A 286 6.69 15.37 3.68
N ILE A 287 6.43 14.24 4.34
CA ILE A 287 5.72 13.11 3.72
C ILE A 287 4.30 13.56 3.34
N LYS A 288 4.03 13.61 2.04
CA LYS A 288 2.73 13.94 1.46
C LYS A 288 2.25 12.80 0.58
N ASN A 289 0.96 12.78 0.31
CA ASN A 289 0.37 11.93 -0.71
C ASN A 289 0.13 12.75 -1.98
N ASP A 290 0.86 12.45 -3.04
CA ASP A 290 0.78 13.19 -4.31
C ASP A 290 -0.60 13.15 -4.96
N PHE A 291 -1.40 12.12 -4.69
CA PHE A 291 -2.77 12.08 -5.18
C PHE A 291 -3.66 13.18 -4.61
N GLU A 292 -3.32 13.77 -3.46
CA GLU A 292 -4.09 14.91 -2.92
C GLU A 292 -4.09 16.10 -3.89
N GLU A 293 -3.02 16.30 -4.68
CA GLU A 293 -2.92 17.41 -5.64
C GLU A 293 -3.94 17.28 -6.78
N VAL A 294 -4.32 16.07 -7.16
CA VAL A 294 -5.26 15.82 -8.27
C VAL A 294 -6.66 15.42 -7.80
N VAL A 295 -6.75 14.76 -6.66
CA VAL A 295 -8.02 14.24 -6.15
C VAL A 295 -8.84 15.32 -5.44
N PHE A 296 -8.22 16.16 -4.62
CA PHE A 296 -8.96 17.19 -3.88
C PHE A 296 -9.60 18.27 -4.75
N PRO A 297 -8.99 18.76 -5.85
CA PRO A 297 -9.67 19.66 -6.77
C PRO A 297 -10.88 19.04 -7.47
N GLU A 298 -10.84 17.74 -7.77
CA GLU A 298 -11.94 17.03 -8.43
C GLU A 298 -13.04 16.56 -7.46
N TYR A 299 -12.64 16.27 -6.21
CA TYR A 299 -13.52 15.77 -5.14
C TYR A 299 -13.37 16.66 -3.89
N PRO A 300 -13.95 17.89 -3.87
CA PRO A 300 -13.78 18.85 -2.76
C PRO A 300 -14.21 18.30 -1.40
N GLU A 301 -15.19 17.39 -1.37
CA GLU A 301 -15.64 16.69 -0.17
C GLU A 301 -14.53 15.88 0.52
N LEU A 302 -13.54 15.41 -0.22
CA LEU A 302 -12.38 14.73 0.38
C LEU A 302 -11.44 15.71 1.07
N SER A 303 -11.24 16.89 0.50
CA SER A 303 -10.52 18.00 1.17
C SER A 303 -11.22 18.45 2.45
N GLU A 304 -12.56 18.54 2.41
CA GLU A 304 -13.39 18.86 3.58
C GLU A 304 -13.24 17.78 4.67
N GLY A 305 -13.28 16.49 4.28
CA GLY A 305 -13.09 15.36 5.20
C GLY A 305 -11.72 15.39 5.88
N LYS A 306 -10.65 15.73 5.14
CA LYS A 306 -9.31 15.92 5.72
C LYS A 306 -9.32 17.07 6.74
N SER A 307 -9.87 18.22 6.37
CA SER A 307 -10.02 19.38 7.26
C SER A 307 -10.87 19.05 8.49
N ALA A 308 -11.91 18.23 8.35
CA ALA A 308 -12.73 17.76 9.48
C ALA A 308 -11.94 16.90 10.45
N LEU A 309 -11.06 16.00 9.96
CA LEU A 309 -10.13 15.22 10.79
C LEU A 309 -9.17 16.13 11.57
N GLU A 310 -8.60 17.15 10.92
CA GLU A 310 -7.69 18.12 11.53
C GLU A 310 -8.42 18.93 12.61
N ARG A 311 -9.61 19.47 12.33
CA ARG A 311 -10.47 20.16 13.32
C ARG A 311 -10.93 19.25 14.46
N ALA A 312 -10.97 17.93 14.24
CA ALA A 312 -11.27 16.96 15.29
C ALA A 312 -10.06 16.62 16.16
N GLY A 313 -8.86 17.18 15.86
CA GLY A 313 -7.65 17.06 16.66
C GLY A 313 -6.64 16.05 16.13
N ALA A 314 -6.74 15.65 14.85
CA ALA A 314 -5.69 14.88 14.20
C ALA A 314 -4.38 15.68 14.16
N LYS A 315 -3.27 15.04 14.52
CA LYS A 315 -1.92 15.61 14.42
C LYS A 315 -1.37 15.52 12.99
N TYR A 316 -1.91 14.59 12.22
CA TYR A 316 -1.66 14.42 10.81
C TYR A 316 -2.92 13.83 10.18
N ALA A 317 -3.30 14.31 9.02
CA ALA A 317 -4.39 13.76 8.22
C ALA A 317 -4.00 13.69 6.75
N SER A 318 -4.39 12.63 6.06
CA SER A 318 -4.07 12.42 4.66
C SER A 318 -5.04 11.47 3.97
N LEU A 319 -4.99 11.47 2.65
CA LEU A 319 -5.63 10.49 1.78
C LEU A 319 -4.87 9.14 1.84
N SER A 320 -5.55 8.03 1.80
CA SER A 320 -4.93 6.70 1.68
C SER A 320 -4.92 6.24 0.23
N GLY A 321 -3.73 6.07 -0.35
CA GLY A 321 -3.58 5.75 -1.78
C GLY A 321 -4.19 6.84 -2.66
N SER A 322 -4.92 6.45 -3.70
CA SER A 322 -5.70 7.37 -4.54
C SER A 322 -7.05 7.77 -3.92
N GLY A 323 -7.35 7.29 -2.72
CA GLY A 323 -8.61 7.54 -2.03
C GLY A 323 -9.67 6.46 -2.33
N SER A 324 -10.89 6.73 -1.94
CA SER A 324 -11.46 7.93 -1.27
C SER A 324 -11.24 8.01 0.25
N THR A 325 -10.74 6.93 0.87
CA THR A 325 -10.54 6.91 2.33
C THR A 325 -9.53 7.95 2.77
N LEU A 326 -9.90 8.68 3.82
CA LEU A 326 -9.06 9.60 4.57
C LEU A 326 -8.72 8.99 5.92
N TYR A 327 -7.58 9.36 6.47
CA TYR A 327 -7.22 8.96 7.82
C TYR A 327 -6.59 10.12 8.59
N GLY A 328 -6.71 10.06 9.91
CA GLY A 328 -6.03 10.98 10.82
C GLY A 328 -5.34 10.21 11.93
N LEU A 329 -4.17 10.71 12.34
CA LEU A 329 -3.39 10.16 13.44
C LEU A 329 -3.53 11.07 14.66
N PHE A 330 -3.73 10.49 15.84
CA PHE A 330 -4.12 11.19 17.06
C PHE A 330 -3.13 10.91 18.20
N ALA A 331 -3.06 11.84 19.15
CA ALA A 331 -2.15 11.74 20.28
C ALA A 331 -2.52 10.57 21.24
N SER A 332 -3.82 10.23 21.35
CA SER A 332 -4.29 9.12 22.18
C SER A 332 -5.56 8.48 21.64
N LYS A 333 -5.88 7.30 22.17
CA LYS A 333 -7.12 6.58 21.81
C LYS A 333 -8.38 7.31 22.28
N GLU A 334 -8.30 8.03 23.37
CA GLU A 334 -9.41 8.83 23.93
C GLU A 334 -9.75 9.98 22.98
N VAL A 335 -8.73 10.73 22.54
CA VAL A 335 -8.89 11.81 21.55
C VAL A 335 -9.45 11.29 20.24
N ALA A 336 -8.95 10.14 19.76
CA ALA A 336 -9.46 9.50 18.54
C ALA A 336 -10.93 9.07 18.65
N ARG A 337 -11.35 8.53 19.81
CA ARG A 337 -12.77 8.16 20.07
C ARG A 337 -13.67 9.39 20.09
N ALA A 338 -13.23 10.46 20.76
CA ALA A 338 -13.96 11.73 20.77
C ALA A 338 -14.09 12.32 19.35
N ALA A 339 -13.02 12.25 18.57
CA ALA A 339 -13.02 12.66 17.16
C ALA A 339 -14.03 11.88 16.32
N VAL A 340 -14.13 10.55 16.47
CA VAL A 340 -15.13 9.73 15.78
C VAL A 340 -16.55 10.21 16.10
N THR A 341 -16.84 10.49 17.38
CA THR A 341 -18.16 10.98 17.80
C THR A 341 -18.48 12.34 17.15
N LYS A 342 -17.49 13.24 17.09
CA LYS A 342 -17.63 14.57 16.45
C LYS A 342 -17.85 14.45 14.95
N LEU A 343 -17.04 13.61 14.28
CA LEU A 343 -17.13 13.40 12.83
C LEU A 343 -18.46 12.75 12.42
N ARG A 344 -18.94 11.77 13.18
CA ARG A 344 -20.24 11.12 12.91
C ARG A 344 -21.41 12.09 13.06
N LYS A 345 -21.36 13.04 14.03
CA LYS A 345 -22.36 14.11 14.16
C LYS A 345 -22.37 15.06 12.96
N GLN A 346 -21.26 15.14 12.22
CA GLN A 346 -21.13 15.92 10.98
C GLN A 346 -21.49 15.11 9.73
N GLY A 347 -21.97 13.86 9.87
CA GLY A 347 -22.34 12.99 8.76
C GLY A 347 -21.22 12.11 8.20
N TRP A 348 -20.01 12.15 8.77
CA TRP A 348 -18.91 11.33 8.27
C TRP A 348 -18.99 9.89 8.77
N ALA A 349 -18.82 8.92 7.87
CA ALA A 349 -18.61 7.53 8.24
C ALA A 349 -17.19 7.36 8.80
N ALA A 350 -17.03 7.44 10.12
CA ALA A 350 -15.75 7.44 10.81
C ALA A 350 -15.61 6.23 11.74
N GLN A 351 -14.40 5.65 11.81
CA GLN A 351 -14.07 4.53 12.68
C GLN A 351 -12.70 4.75 13.35
N ALA A 352 -12.63 4.48 14.67
CA ALA A 352 -11.36 4.50 15.39
C ALA A 352 -10.62 3.17 15.24
N THR A 353 -9.30 3.24 15.10
CA THR A 353 -8.39 2.11 15.00
C THR A 353 -7.01 2.48 15.57
N VAL A 354 -6.02 1.65 15.32
CA VAL A 354 -4.61 1.90 15.68
C VAL A 354 -3.71 1.41 14.55
N THR A 355 -2.52 2.00 14.42
CA THR A 355 -1.46 1.42 13.61
C THR A 355 -0.98 0.11 14.24
N LEU A 356 -0.63 -0.86 13.43
CA LEU A 356 -0.14 -2.17 13.89
C LEU A 356 1.35 -2.30 13.58
N PRO A 357 2.23 -2.38 14.60
CA PRO A 357 3.59 -2.86 14.42
C PRO A 357 3.59 -4.30 13.85
N ARG A 358 4.62 -4.69 13.12
CA ARG A 358 4.72 -5.99 12.43
C ARG A 358 4.45 -7.18 13.34
N ARG A 359 5.05 -7.19 14.53
CA ARG A 359 4.82 -8.25 15.51
C ARG A 359 3.35 -8.39 15.90
N GLU A 360 2.68 -7.25 16.12
CA GLU A 360 1.26 -7.23 16.51
C GLU A 360 0.35 -7.59 15.33
N TYR A 361 0.69 -7.15 14.12
CA TYR A 361 0.01 -7.52 12.89
C TYR A 361 -0.05 -9.04 12.72
N TRP A 362 1.11 -9.73 12.78
CA TRP A 362 1.18 -11.17 12.61
C TRP A 362 0.52 -11.94 13.76
N LYS A 363 0.72 -11.48 14.99
CA LYS A 363 0.06 -12.08 16.15
C LYS A 363 -1.47 -12.05 16.02
N ARG A 364 -2.04 -10.94 15.57
CA ARG A 364 -3.50 -10.81 15.41
C ARG A 364 -4.02 -11.46 14.14
N MET A 365 -3.24 -11.52 13.09
CA MET A 365 -3.63 -12.11 11.82
C MET A 365 -3.86 -13.62 11.95
N LEU A 366 -2.99 -14.29 12.68
CA LEU A 366 -2.92 -15.74 12.78
C LEU A 366 -3.44 -16.30 14.12
N GLY A 367 -3.69 -15.45 15.12
CA GLY A 367 -4.09 -15.82 16.48
C GLY A 367 -5.56 -15.97 16.72
#